data_e4448e5d4ceb0f4bef891a5e7a3111f1
#
_entry.id   e4448e5d4ceb0f4bef891a5e7a3111f1
#
_cell.length_a   1.000
_cell.length_b   1.000
_cell.length_c   1.000
_cell.angle_alpha   90.00
_cell.angle_beta   90.00
_cell.angle_gamma   90.00
#
_symmetry.space_group_name_H-M   'P 1'
#
loop_
_entity.id
_entity.type
_entity.pdbx_description
1 polymer ?
#
loop_
_entity_poly.entity_id
_entity_poly.type
_entity_poly.pdbx_seq_one_letter_code
_entity_poly.pdbx_strand_id
1 'polypeptide(L)'
;LLFSLMSGLNPATAQAPAARPTPPTRDPQTPGYVTAKELPDGANAPAKADGNFILGPTHNPAPEMTAQEGVPKGEVFTFTMESADSKIYPGIARDPGTFGVPDPADPAKLVVTTSRPAPYSRRVSVYVPKQYVPGTTAPFIVGADGPDPALFSALDNLIAQRRVPVMIG
;
A
#
# COMPACT_ATOMS: atom_id res chain seq x y z
N LEU A 1 -41.46 -25.00 -54.73
CA LEU A 1 -40.04 -24.70 -54.63
C LEU A 1 -39.77 -23.86 -53.37
N LEU A 2 -39.27 -24.53 -52.31
CA LEU A 2 -38.80 -23.88 -51.07
C LEU A 2 -37.27 -23.67 -51.20
N PHE A 3 -36.82 -22.44 -51.21
CA PHE A 3 -35.38 -22.11 -51.03
C PHE A 3 -35.08 -21.90 -49.54
N SER A 4 -34.28 -22.79 -48.97
CA SER A 4 -33.77 -22.70 -47.62
C SER A 4 -32.44 -21.88 -47.65
N LEU A 5 -32.46 -20.68 -47.10
CA LEU A 5 -31.22 -19.91 -46.87
C LEU A 5 -30.58 -20.41 -45.57
N MET A 6 -29.48 -21.13 -45.71
CA MET A 6 -28.60 -21.40 -44.59
C MET A 6 -27.66 -20.20 -44.35
N SER A 7 -27.94 -19.42 -43.31
CA SER A 7 -27.03 -18.37 -42.82
C SER A 7 -25.90 -19.04 -42.01
N GLY A 8 -24.71 -19.08 -42.61
CA GLY A 8 -23.51 -19.54 -41.90
C GLY A 8 -23.12 -18.55 -40.82
N LEU A 9 -23.26 -18.94 -39.56
CA LEU A 9 -22.65 -18.22 -38.42
C LEU A 9 -21.16 -18.55 -38.40
N ASN A 10 -20.32 -17.56 -38.77
CA ASN A 10 -18.90 -17.63 -38.51
C ASN A 10 -18.67 -17.50 -37.01
N PRO A 11 -18.00 -18.44 -36.32
CA PRO A 11 -17.60 -18.25 -34.95
C PRO A 11 -16.52 -17.15 -34.91
N ALA A 12 -16.82 -16.04 -34.25
CA ALA A 12 -15.84 -15.04 -33.93
C ALA A 12 -14.76 -15.68 -33.02
N THR A 13 -13.58 -15.89 -33.55
CA THR A 13 -12.41 -16.30 -32.75
C THR A 13 -12.10 -15.19 -31.78
N ALA A 14 -12.39 -15.41 -30.50
CA ALA A 14 -11.96 -14.51 -29.43
C ALA A 14 -10.43 -14.47 -29.42
N GLN A 15 -9.88 -13.30 -29.78
CA GLN A 15 -8.46 -13.07 -29.75
C GLN A 15 -7.98 -13.12 -28.29
N ALA A 16 -7.03 -14.00 -27.98
CA ALA A 16 -6.45 -14.09 -26.65
C ALA A 16 -5.88 -12.72 -26.23
N PRO A 17 -6.07 -12.31 -24.95
CA PRO A 17 -5.50 -11.05 -24.49
C PRO A 17 -4.00 -11.01 -24.75
N ALA A 18 -3.50 -9.89 -25.28
CA ALA A 18 -2.08 -9.68 -25.48
C ALA A 18 -1.34 -9.90 -24.15
N ALA A 19 -0.28 -10.71 -24.18
CA ALA A 19 0.54 -10.96 -23.02
C ALA A 19 1.05 -9.61 -22.46
N ARG A 20 0.87 -9.39 -21.14
CA ARG A 20 1.41 -8.20 -20.51
C ARG A 20 2.92 -8.20 -20.66
N PRO A 21 3.54 -7.05 -21.03
CA PRO A 21 4.99 -6.96 -21.07
C PRO A 21 5.55 -7.34 -19.71
N THR A 22 6.57 -8.19 -19.71
CA THR A 22 7.30 -8.55 -18.49
C THR A 22 7.96 -7.29 -17.96
N PRO A 23 7.74 -6.90 -16.68
CA PRO A 23 8.44 -5.77 -16.10
C PRO A 23 9.95 -5.96 -16.24
N PRO A 24 10.73 -4.89 -16.46
CA PRO A 24 12.18 -5.00 -16.51
C PRO A 24 12.68 -5.58 -15.18
N THR A 25 13.55 -6.58 -15.26
CA THR A 25 14.20 -7.15 -14.08
C THR A 25 15.07 -6.05 -13.44
N ARG A 26 14.78 -5.69 -12.20
CA ARG A 26 15.62 -4.77 -11.46
C ARG A 26 16.90 -5.52 -11.08
N ASP A 27 18.03 -5.02 -11.53
CA ASP A 27 19.32 -5.53 -11.12
C ASP A 27 19.66 -4.99 -9.72
N PRO A 28 19.70 -5.83 -8.67
CA PRO A 28 20.03 -5.39 -7.32
C PRO A 28 21.50 -4.97 -7.18
N GLN A 29 22.32 -5.21 -8.19
CA GLN A 29 23.73 -4.85 -8.25
C GLN A 29 23.99 -3.61 -9.12
N THR A 30 22.93 -2.82 -9.41
CA THR A 30 23.05 -1.60 -10.22
C THR A 30 24.14 -0.65 -9.68
N PRO A 31 25.10 -0.22 -10.52
CA PRO A 31 26.13 0.72 -10.10
C PRO A 31 25.55 2.03 -9.51
N GLY A 32 26.16 2.52 -8.43
CA GLY A 32 25.70 3.70 -7.73
C GLY A 32 24.76 3.44 -6.55
N TYR A 33 24.33 2.19 -6.38
CA TYR A 33 23.57 1.75 -5.21
C TYR A 33 24.47 0.92 -4.28
N VAL A 34 24.07 0.85 -3.01
CA VAL A 34 24.70 -0.06 -2.06
C VAL A 34 24.51 -1.49 -2.57
N THR A 35 25.61 -2.25 -2.62
CA THR A 35 25.58 -3.65 -3.07
C THR A 35 24.57 -4.45 -2.25
N ALA A 36 23.67 -5.15 -2.94
CA ALA A 36 22.65 -5.94 -2.29
C ALA A 36 23.26 -7.20 -1.67
N LYS A 37 22.83 -7.50 -0.44
CA LYS A 37 23.16 -8.73 0.28
C LYS A 37 21.95 -9.64 0.30
N GLU A 38 22.05 -10.80 -0.30
CA GLU A 38 21.01 -11.81 -0.21
C GLU A 38 20.97 -12.42 1.20
N LEU A 39 19.78 -12.51 1.75
CA LEU A 39 19.54 -13.19 3.03
C LEU A 39 18.93 -14.56 2.76
N PRO A 40 19.20 -15.55 3.62
CA PRO A 40 18.53 -16.85 3.54
C PRO A 40 17.03 -16.69 3.58
N ASP A 41 16.30 -17.55 2.84
CA ASP A 41 14.83 -17.53 2.88
C ASP A 41 14.31 -17.73 4.32
N GLY A 42 13.29 -17.00 4.70
CA GLY A 42 12.78 -16.97 6.08
C GLY A 42 13.56 -16.07 7.04
N ALA A 43 14.68 -15.47 6.61
CA ALA A 43 15.46 -14.55 7.45
C ALA A 43 14.95 -13.11 7.31
N ASN A 44 14.87 -12.39 8.43
CA ASN A 44 14.60 -10.97 8.46
C ASN A 44 15.90 -10.16 8.31
N ALA A 45 15.80 -8.97 7.74
CA ALA A 45 16.92 -8.04 7.74
C ALA A 45 17.31 -7.65 9.18
N PRO A 46 18.62 -7.49 9.46
CA PRO A 46 19.06 -7.07 10.80
C PRO A 46 18.47 -5.72 11.19
N ALA A 47 17.82 -5.63 12.35
CA ALA A 47 17.13 -4.41 12.80
C ALA A 47 18.04 -3.19 13.01
N LYS A 48 19.36 -3.39 13.14
CA LYS A 48 20.34 -2.33 13.43
C LYS A 48 21.42 -2.20 12.35
N ALA A 49 21.21 -2.81 11.17
CA ALA A 49 22.15 -2.74 10.08
C ALA A 49 21.57 -1.90 8.94
N ASP A 50 22.29 -0.89 8.54
CA ASP A 50 22.03 -0.20 7.27
C ASP A 50 22.50 -1.08 6.12
N GLY A 51 21.74 -1.06 5.02
CA GLY A 51 22.13 -1.80 3.85
C GLY A 51 21.00 -2.05 2.88
N ASN A 52 21.37 -2.65 1.75
CA ASN A 52 20.44 -3.13 0.76
C ASN A 52 20.34 -4.65 0.90
N PHE A 53 19.17 -5.16 1.26
CA PHE A 53 18.96 -6.59 1.48
C PHE A 53 17.96 -7.15 0.49
N ILE A 54 18.27 -8.32 -0.07
CA ILE A 54 17.33 -9.13 -0.84
C ILE A 54 16.71 -10.13 0.13
N LEU A 55 15.41 -9.97 0.37
CA LEU A 55 14.63 -10.89 1.19
C LEU A 55 14.06 -11.99 0.32
N GLY A 56 14.08 -13.22 0.82
CA GLY A 56 13.42 -14.34 0.18
C GLY A 56 11.88 -14.20 0.18
N PRO A 57 11.17 -15.07 -0.55
CA PRO A 57 9.70 -15.00 -0.66
C PRO A 57 8.98 -15.24 0.66
N THR A 58 9.62 -15.92 1.61
CA THR A 58 9.09 -16.17 2.95
C THR A 58 10.00 -15.55 3.99
N HIS A 59 9.47 -14.69 4.84
CA HIS A 59 10.18 -14.16 5.99
C HIS A 59 9.24 -14.16 7.20
N ASN A 60 9.80 -14.41 8.37
CA ASN A 60 9.01 -14.41 9.60
C ASN A 60 8.66 -12.98 9.99
N PRO A 61 7.41 -12.71 10.37
CA PRO A 61 7.06 -11.42 10.94
C PRO A 61 7.89 -11.14 12.20
N ALA A 62 8.18 -9.87 12.43
CA ALA A 62 8.85 -9.47 13.67
C ALA A 62 8.01 -9.89 14.89
N PRO A 63 8.62 -10.39 15.99
CA PRO A 63 7.88 -10.82 17.17
C PRO A 63 6.97 -9.74 17.76
N GLU A 64 7.33 -8.50 17.58
CA GLU A 64 6.56 -7.35 18.02
C GLU A 64 5.22 -7.19 17.27
N MET A 65 5.09 -7.76 16.09
CA MET A 65 3.85 -7.71 15.29
C MET A 65 2.77 -8.68 15.79
N THR A 66 3.13 -9.55 16.74
CA THR A 66 2.18 -10.49 17.36
C THR A 66 1.76 -9.96 18.73
N ALA A 67 0.46 -9.95 18.99
CA ALA A 67 -0.06 -9.54 20.29
C ALA A 67 0.55 -10.38 21.43
N GLN A 68 1.10 -9.72 22.43
CA GLN A 68 1.73 -10.35 23.59
C GLN A 68 0.79 -10.33 24.80
N GLU A 69 0.84 -11.38 25.60
CA GLU A 69 0.06 -11.46 26.83
C GLU A 69 0.59 -10.45 27.86
N GLY A 70 -0.33 -9.82 28.60
CA GLY A 70 0.02 -8.84 29.64
C GLY A 70 0.41 -7.46 29.08
N VAL A 71 0.53 -7.28 27.79
CA VAL A 71 0.77 -5.96 27.19
C VAL A 71 -0.55 -5.19 27.07
N PRO A 72 -0.61 -3.95 27.59
CA PRO A 72 -1.80 -3.11 27.45
C PRO A 72 -2.09 -2.81 25.98
N LYS A 73 -3.32 -3.08 25.55
CA LYS A 73 -3.76 -2.85 24.17
C LYS A 73 -4.40 -1.48 24.04
N GLY A 74 -4.05 -0.77 22.96
CA GLY A 74 -4.72 0.45 22.54
C GLY A 74 -6.10 0.21 21.98
N GLU A 75 -6.81 1.29 21.69
CA GLU A 75 -8.14 1.30 21.08
C GLU A 75 -8.08 1.86 19.67
N VAL A 76 -8.93 1.35 18.79
CA VAL A 76 -9.04 1.83 17.41
C VAL A 76 -10.40 2.53 17.23
N PHE A 77 -10.34 3.81 16.92
CA PHE A 77 -11.50 4.63 16.60
C PHE A 77 -11.60 4.78 15.09
N THR A 78 -12.79 4.57 14.55
CA THR A 78 -13.03 4.71 13.11
C THR A 78 -14.10 5.74 12.83
N PHE A 79 -13.83 6.63 11.87
CA PHE A 79 -14.78 7.63 11.40
C PHE A 79 -14.65 7.86 9.89
N THR A 80 -15.64 8.50 9.33
CA THR A 80 -15.60 8.93 7.92
C THR A 80 -15.22 10.41 7.89
N MET A 81 -14.23 10.75 7.09
CA MET A 81 -13.85 12.11 6.77
C MET A 81 -14.38 12.48 5.39
N GLU A 82 -15.15 13.52 5.32
CA GLU A 82 -15.60 14.09 4.05
C GLU A 82 -14.61 15.16 3.56
N SER A 83 -14.40 15.24 2.25
CA SER A 83 -13.45 16.22 1.68
C SER A 83 -13.85 17.67 1.96
N ALA A 84 -15.14 17.93 2.18
CA ALA A 84 -15.65 19.24 2.58
C ALA A 84 -15.09 19.73 3.92
N ASP A 85 -14.70 18.80 4.80
CA ASP A 85 -14.11 19.12 6.10
C ASP A 85 -12.59 19.37 5.99
N SER A 86 -11.98 19.10 4.84
CA SER A 86 -10.56 19.36 4.60
C SER A 86 -10.33 20.81 4.19
N LYS A 87 -9.57 21.54 5.01
CA LYS A 87 -9.17 22.92 4.71
C LYS A 87 -8.02 23.03 3.70
N ILE A 88 -7.34 21.92 3.42
CA ILE A 88 -6.09 21.91 2.65
C ILE A 88 -6.28 21.25 1.30
N TYR A 89 -7.01 20.15 1.24
CA TYR A 89 -7.13 19.35 0.02
C TYR A 89 -8.59 18.91 -0.22
N PRO A 90 -9.31 19.67 -1.06
CA PRO A 90 -10.73 19.37 -1.36
C PRO A 90 -10.93 18.12 -2.21
N GLY A 91 -9.84 17.56 -2.75
CA GLY A 91 -9.86 16.35 -3.54
C GLY A 91 -9.85 16.59 -5.04
N ILE A 92 -9.24 15.65 -5.72
CA ILE A 92 -9.28 15.52 -7.19
C ILE A 92 -9.70 14.10 -7.55
N ALA A 93 -10.54 13.97 -8.56
CA ALA A 93 -10.83 12.70 -9.21
C ALA A 93 -10.22 12.69 -10.60
N ARG A 94 -9.80 11.52 -11.04
CA ARG A 94 -9.51 11.27 -12.46
C ARG A 94 -10.81 10.92 -13.18
N ASP A 95 -10.92 11.35 -14.40
CA ASP A 95 -12.03 10.90 -15.23
C ASP A 95 -11.89 9.40 -15.54
N PRO A 96 -12.99 8.64 -15.60
CA PRO A 96 -12.94 7.22 -15.91
C PRO A 96 -12.16 6.96 -17.21
N GLY A 97 -11.31 5.94 -17.19
CA GLY A 97 -10.48 5.57 -18.34
C GLY A 97 -9.19 6.38 -18.53
N THR A 98 -8.92 7.37 -17.66
CA THR A 98 -7.74 8.27 -17.79
C THR A 98 -6.65 7.95 -16.77
N PHE A 99 -6.32 6.67 -16.61
CA PHE A 99 -5.19 6.26 -15.75
C PHE A 99 -3.81 6.65 -16.32
N GLY A 100 -3.82 7.36 -17.42
CA GLY A 100 -2.65 7.74 -18.15
C GLY A 100 -2.47 6.91 -19.42
N VAL A 101 -1.94 7.53 -20.43
CA VAL A 101 -1.47 6.89 -21.66
C VAL A 101 0.05 7.03 -21.72
N PRO A 102 0.77 6.09 -22.32
CA PRO A 102 2.20 6.26 -22.54
C PRO A 102 2.49 7.56 -23.29
N ASP A 103 3.48 8.32 -22.82
CA ASP A 103 3.97 9.50 -23.54
C ASP A 103 4.56 9.05 -24.88
N PRO A 104 4.14 9.63 -26.03
CA PRO A 104 4.70 9.28 -27.32
C PRO A 104 6.21 9.51 -27.44
N ALA A 105 6.77 10.43 -26.66
CA ALA A 105 8.21 10.73 -26.64
C ALA A 105 8.98 9.87 -25.62
N ASP A 106 8.31 9.36 -24.60
CA ASP A 106 8.91 8.52 -23.56
C ASP A 106 7.88 7.52 -23.00
N PRO A 107 7.79 6.33 -23.60
CA PRO A 107 6.78 5.34 -23.21
C PRO A 107 6.87 4.86 -21.74
N ALA A 108 7.97 5.15 -21.06
CA ALA A 108 8.10 4.87 -19.62
C ALA A 108 7.32 5.88 -18.74
N LYS A 109 6.93 7.00 -19.31
CA LYS A 109 6.09 8.00 -18.65
C LYS A 109 4.63 7.82 -19.00
N LEU A 110 3.77 8.11 -18.03
CA LEU A 110 2.33 8.19 -18.24
C LEU A 110 1.90 9.65 -18.25
N VAL A 111 1.26 10.07 -19.35
CA VAL A 111 0.57 11.35 -19.42
C VAL A 111 -0.84 11.16 -18.89
N VAL A 112 -1.14 11.79 -17.77
CA VAL A 112 -2.48 11.84 -17.19
C VAL A 112 -3.18 13.07 -17.74
N THR A 113 -4.11 12.87 -18.64
CA THR A 113 -4.70 13.95 -19.44
C THR A 113 -5.83 14.70 -18.76
N THR A 114 -6.52 14.08 -17.78
CA THR A 114 -7.66 14.73 -17.15
C THR A 114 -7.76 14.41 -15.66
N SER A 115 -7.81 15.46 -14.87
CA SER A 115 -8.22 15.43 -13.47
C SER A 115 -9.12 16.63 -13.21
N ARG A 116 -10.09 16.48 -12.33
CA ARG A 116 -11.02 17.54 -11.94
C ARG A 116 -11.17 17.58 -10.45
N PRO A 117 -11.46 18.74 -9.84
CA PRO A 117 -11.88 18.78 -8.46
C PRO A 117 -13.10 17.88 -8.25
N ALA A 118 -13.07 17.03 -7.24
CA ALA A 118 -14.19 16.17 -6.92
C ALA A 118 -14.21 15.90 -5.42
N PRO A 119 -15.40 15.87 -4.80
CA PRO A 119 -15.53 15.46 -3.42
C PRO A 119 -15.12 14.00 -3.28
N TYR A 120 -14.61 13.65 -2.11
CA TYR A 120 -14.33 12.27 -1.70
C TYR A 120 -14.72 12.07 -0.26
N SER A 121 -14.93 10.82 0.13
CA SER A 121 -14.99 10.41 1.52
C SER A 121 -13.88 9.39 1.81
N ARG A 122 -13.35 9.40 3.02
CA ARG A 122 -12.33 8.45 3.47
C ARG A 122 -12.71 7.89 4.83
N ARG A 123 -12.62 6.59 4.95
CA ARG A 123 -12.64 5.97 6.26
C ARG A 123 -11.25 6.10 6.88
N VAL A 124 -11.21 6.67 8.07
CA VAL A 124 -9.99 6.88 8.85
C VAL A 124 -10.11 6.05 10.12
N SER A 125 -9.07 5.28 10.41
CA SER A 125 -8.94 4.55 11.67
C SER A 125 -7.80 5.15 12.45
N VAL A 126 -8.05 5.51 13.71
CA VAL A 126 -7.07 6.10 14.61
C VAL A 126 -6.84 5.13 15.76
N TYR A 127 -5.63 4.59 15.84
CA TYR A 127 -5.16 3.81 16.98
C TYR A 127 -4.66 4.74 18.08
N VAL A 128 -5.17 4.57 19.30
CA VAL A 128 -4.77 5.32 20.49
C VAL A 128 -4.24 4.32 21.52
N PRO A 129 -2.93 4.36 21.86
CA PRO A 129 -2.36 3.43 22.84
C PRO A 129 -2.94 3.66 24.23
N LYS A 130 -3.01 2.60 25.02
CA LYS A 130 -3.56 2.64 26.40
C LYS A 130 -2.83 3.63 27.30
N GLN A 131 -1.57 3.90 27.02
CA GLN A 131 -0.71 4.80 27.80
C GLN A 131 -0.90 6.29 27.42
N TYR A 132 -1.69 6.59 26.39
CA TYR A 132 -1.90 7.98 25.99
C TYR A 132 -2.74 8.72 27.03
N VAL A 133 -2.29 9.93 27.37
CA VAL A 133 -3.01 10.82 28.27
C VAL A 133 -3.72 11.89 27.41
N PRO A 134 -5.07 11.95 27.42
CA PRO A 134 -5.82 12.92 26.66
C PRO A 134 -5.35 14.35 26.92
N GLY A 135 -5.22 15.15 25.84
CA GLY A 135 -4.78 16.54 25.91
C GLY A 135 -3.25 16.72 25.91
N THR A 136 -2.46 15.64 25.92
CA THR A 136 -1.01 15.73 25.76
C THR A 136 -0.59 15.64 24.30
N THR A 137 0.55 16.23 23.96
CA THR A 137 1.15 16.09 22.64
C THR A 137 1.77 14.69 22.50
N ALA A 138 1.51 14.03 21.38
CA ALA A 138 2.11 12.76 21.03
C ALA A 138 2.59 12.76 19.58
N PRO A 139 3.70 12.10 19.25
CA PRO A 139 4.05 11.80 17.88
C PRO A 139 3.00 10.89 17.24
N PHE A 140 2.94 10.89 15.91
CA PHE A 140 2.02 10.02 15.20
C PHE A 140 2.66 9.38 13.97
N ILE A 141 2.10 8.24 13.56
CA ILE A 141 2.45 7.56 12.33
C ILE A 141 1.21 7.50 11.43
N VAL A 142 1.40 7.65 10.13
CA VAL A 142 0.31 7.53 9.15
C VAL A 142 0.61 6.35 8.23
N GLY A 143 -0.29 5.39 8.21
CA GLY A 143 -0.31 4.30 7.24
C GLY A 143 -1.30 4.61 6.11
N ALA A 144 -0.98 4.19 4.89
CA ALA A 144 -1.90 4.18 3.76
C ALA A 144 -2.60 2.80 3.66
N ASP A 145 -3.68 2.76 2.88
CA ASP A 145 -4.40 1.53 2.49
C ASP A 145 -5.15 0.80 3.62
N GLY A 146 -5.46 1.50 4.69
CA GLY A 146 -6.35 1.04 5.75
C GLY A 146 -5.65 0.62 7.04
N PRO A 147 -6.43 0.20 8.06
CA PRO A 147 -5.88 -0.18 9.35
C PRO A 147 -5.05 -1.46 9.23
N ASP A 148 -3.89 -1.45 9.87
CA ASP A 148 -2.99 -2.60 9.98
C ASP A 148 -2.95 -3.12 11.42
N PRO A 149 -3.66 -4.23 11.74
CA PRO A 149 -3.65 -4.81 13.08
C PRO A 149 -2.25 -5.25 13.56
N ALA A 150 -1.36 -5.62 12.63
CA ALA A 150 0.00 -6.00 12.99
C ALA A 150 0.82 -4.79 13.43
N LEU A 151 0.63 -3.63 12.76
CA LEU A 151 1.22 -2.36 13.20
C LEU A 151 0.71 -1.96 14.59
N PHE A 152 -0.59 -2.12 14.86
CA PHE A 152 -1.15 -1.77 16.17
C PHE A 152 -0.60 -2.68 17.28
N SER A 153 -0.46 -3.98 17.00
CA SER A 153 0.20 -4.91 17.93
C SER A 153 1.66 -4.53 18.16
N ALA A 154 2.37 -4.14 17.11
CA ALA A 154 3.75 -3.68 17.24
C ALA A 154 3.86 -2.40 18.09
N LEU A 155 2.94 -1.46 17.91
CA LEU A 155 2.90 -0.25 18.73
C LEU A 155 2.62 -0.58 20.21
N ASP A 156 1.63 -1.45 20.51
CA ASP A 156 1.36 -1.91 21.87
C ASP A 156 2.63 -2.45 22.54
N ASN A 157 3.30 -3.38 21.84
CA ASN A 157 4.49 -4.05 22.37
C ASN A 157 5.68 -3.10 22.53
N LEU A 158 5.97 -2.29 21.50
CA LEU A 158 7.12 -1.38 21.50
C LEU A 158 6.96 -0.22 22.51
N ILE A 159 5.74 0.29 22.69
CA ILE A 159 5.44 1.32 23.70
C ILE A 159 5.59 0.73 25.10
N ALA A 160 5.06 -0.46 25.34
CA ALA A 160 5.20 -1.15 26.63
C ALA A 160 6.66 -1.43 26.98
N GLN A 161 7.48 -1.77 25.99
CA GLN A 161 8.92 -1.98 26.12
C GLN A 161 9.74 -0.69 26.19
N ARG A 162 9.10 0.49 26.05
CA ARG A 162 9.76 1.80 25.99
C ARG A 162 10.78 1.93 24.84
N ARG A 163 10.60 1.18 23.77
CA ARG A 163 11.44 1.24 22.56
C ARG A 163 11.01 2.34 21.62
N VAL A 164 9.74 2.75 21.70
CA VAL A 164 9.19 3.92 21.04
C VAL A 164 8.42 4.76 22.05
N PRO A 165 8.24 6.07 21.81
CA PRO A 165 7.40 6.90 22.66
C PRO A 165 5.92 6.49 22.54
N VAL A 166 5.10 6.96 23.48
CA VAL A 166 3.63 6.87 23.34
C VAL A 166 3.23 7.67 22.10
N MET A 167 2.67 7.01 21.09
CA MET A 167 2.37 7.61 19.79
C MET A 167 1.03 7.12 19.24
N ILE A 168 0.41 7.95 18.41
CA ILE A 168 -0.87 7.68 17.75
C ILE A 168 -0.61 7.03 16.38
N GLY A 169 -1.44 6.09 16.00
CA GLY A 169 -1.38 5.45 14.68
C GLY A 169 -2.60 5.75 13.82
#